data_1a97f105df1f9c830217fe4a5d8f9047
#
_entry.id   1a97f105df1f9c830217fe4a5d8f9047
#
_cell.length_a   1.000
_cell.length_b   1.000
_cell.length_c   1.000
_cell.angle_alpha   90.00
_cell.angle_beta   90.00
_cell.angle_gamma   90.00
#
_symmetry.space_group_name_H-M   'P 1'
#
loop_
_entity.id
_entity.type
_entity.pdbx_description
1 polymer ?
#
loop_
_entity_poly.entity_id
_entity_poly.type
_entity_poly.pdbx_seq_one_letter_code
_entity_poly.pdbx_strand_id
1 'polypeptide(L)'
;MAPCLPHFRIGPAALGSVAVLLALAGTLQNASAQLSGPAPRIRQTVAPIATANRVLEEALRQKLFPVSVLDDQGHGPDPGTAEWRQAETHQRRNACRAAGPLRYAYNRIDLSGDRQDELVATVIGPYTCGTGGCNAYVFKSGPKEKGLRLVSQMSLFRPPLVVSDQRHNRWRDLISRVRIDAGHGYYARLPFNGRGYPSNPSTPPAEPLSQAVSGVALLGTDDDASPTHPLHCDRPAIAAPPRGQ
;
A
#
# COMPACT_ATOMS: atom_id res chain seq x y z
N MET A 1 -6.89 87.53 53.04
CA MET A 1 -7.20 86.47 54.01
C MET A 1 -6.70 85.20 53.45
N ALA A 2 -5.55 84.75 53.95
CA ALA A 2 -5.05 83.35 53.69
C ALA A 2 -5.70 82.42 54.62
N PRO A 3 -5.85 81.10 54.28
CA PRO A 3 -5.06 80.15 55.04
C PRO A 3 -4.50 78.93 54.23
N CYS A 4 -3.36 78.54 54.75
CA CYS A 4 -2.83 77.22 55.03
C CYS A 4 -2.88 76.13 53.98
N LEU A 5 -1.70 75.78 53.50
CA LEU A 5 -1.31 74.47 52.94
C LEU A 5 -1.14 73.49 54.06
N PRO A 6 -1.45 72.21 53.80
CA PRO A 6 -0.79 71.10 54.50
C PRO A 6 0.15 70.31 53.58
N HIS A 7 1.27 69.99 54.18
CA HIS A 7 2.34 69.17 53.68
C HIS A 7 1.88 67.73 53.32
N PHE A 8 2.23 67.26 52.12
CA PHE A 8 2.07 65.91 51.77
C PHE A 8 3.44 65.21 51.78
N ARG A 9 3.54 64.17 52.63
CA ARG A 9 4.69 63.33 52.82
C ARG A 9 4.82 62.40 51.63
N ILE A 10 6.02 62.28 51.07
CA ILE A 10 6.40 61.28 50.08
C ILE A 10 6.66 59.95 50.82
N GLY A 11 5.87 58.94 50.52
CA GLY A 11 6.12 57.54 50.93
C GLY A 11 6.88 56.78 49.84
N PRO A 12 7.63 55.71 50.22
CA PRO A 12 8.57 55.08 49.31
C PRO A 12 7.92 54.09 48.30
N ALA A 13 8.60 54.00 47.22
CA ALA A 13 8.40 53.19 46.02
C ALA A 13 7.75 51.80 46.19
N ALA A 14 6.71 51.55 45.43
CA ALA A 14 6.23 50.22 45.14
C ALA A 14 7.01 49.64 43.93
N LEU A 15 7.73 48.62 44.18
CA LEU A 15 8.39 47.78 43.16
C LEU A 15 7.33 47.15 42.25
N GLY A 16 7.27 47.57 41.03
CA GLY A 16 6.43 46.94 40.00
C GLY A 16 6.95 45.55 39.65
N SER A 17 6.13 44.58 39.87
CA SER A 17 6.38 43.21 39.42
C SER A 17 6.30 43.15 37.89
N VAL A 18 7.45 42.91 37.23
CA VAL A 18 7.52 42.60 35.84
C VAL A 18 7.00 41.13 35.69
N ALA A 19 5.78 40.99 35.20
CA ALA A 19 5.25 39.70 34.77
C ALA A 19 5.99 39.26 33.51
N VAL A 20 6.91 38.32 33.67
CA VAL A 20 7.55 37.61 32.55
C VAL A 20 6.52 36.66 31.97
N LEU A 21 5.90 37.05 30.87
CA LEU A 21 5.12 36.16 30.01
C LEU A 21 6.09 35.17 29.35
N LEU A 22 6.29 34.00 29.96
CA LEU A 22 6.87 32.84 29.34
C LEU A 22 5.91 32.38 28.24
N ALA A 23 6.17 32.77 26.99
CA ALA A 23 5.55 32.18 25.82
C ALA A 23 5.99 30.69 25.77
N LEU A 24 5.11 29.79 26.17
CA LEU A 24 5.21 28.38 25.87
C LEU A 24 5.01 28.21 24.35
N ALA A 25 6.12 28.34 23.63
CA ALA A 25 6.20 27.84 22.26
C ALA A 25 6.11 26.31 22.35
N GLY A 26 4.88 25.81 22.34
CA GLY A 26 4.62 24.39 22.16
C GLY A 26 5.17 23.99 20.79
N THR A 27 6.34 23.38 20.78
CA THR A 27 6.84 22.66 19.61
C THR A 27 5.83 21.57 19.32
N LEU A 28 5.03 21.74 18.25
CA LEU A 28 4.28 20.67 17.63
C LEU A 28 5.34 19.65 17.14
N GLN A 29 5.74 18.76 18.03
CA GLN A 29 6.47 17.57 17.63
C GLN A 29 5.53 16.78 16.75
N ASN A 30 5.73 16.84 15.44
CA ASN A 30 5.17 15.88 14.53
C ASN A 30 5.55 14.51 15.08
N ALA A 31 4.59 13.77 15.57
CA ALA A 31 4.77 12.41 16.06
C ALA A 31 5.12 11.53 14.84
N SER A 32 6.38 11.57 14.45
CA SER A 32 6.93 10.63 13.47
C SER A 32 6.75 9.25 14.09
N ALA A 33 6.03 8.36 13.39
CA ALA A 33 5.81 7.00 13.85
C ALA A 33 7.17 6.37 14.19
N GLN A 34 7.37 6.01 15.46
CA GLN A 34 8.61 5.40 15.90
C GLN A 34 8.66 3.96 15.39
N LEU A 35 9.70 3.66 14.63
CA LEU A 35 9.97 2.30 14.18
C LEU A 35 10.79 1.57 15.24
N SER A 36 10.32 0.41 15.66
CA SER A 36 11.10 -0.50 16.50
C SER A 36 11.94 -1.42 15.63
N GLY A 37 13.25 -1.46 15.86
CA GLY A 37 14.18 -2.31 15.13
C GLY A 37 14.78 -1.66 13.86
N PRO A 38 15.57 -2.45 13.11
CA PRO A 38 16.30 -1.96 11.94
C PRO A 38 15.37 -1.55 10.80
N ALA A 39 15.73 -0.46 10.09
CA ALA A 39 15.09 -0.04 8.85
C ALA A 39 15.92 -0.49 7.64
N PRO A 40 15.29 -0.72 6.48
CA PRO A 40 16.01 -1.00 5.25
C PRO A 40 16.80 0.23 4.78
N ARG A 41 17.97 -0.01 4.18
CA ARG A 41 18.77 1.01 3.50
C ARG A 41 18.29 1.14 2.07
N ILE A 42 17.52 2.19 1.79
CA ILE A 42 16.97 2.43 0.46
C ILE A 42 18.06 3.06 -0.42
N ARG A 43 18.50 2.34 -1.45
CA ARG A 43 19.51 2.79 -2.42
C ARG A 43 18.87 3.62 -3.55
N GLN A 44 17.62 3.31 -3.86
CA GLN A 44 16.86 3.96 -4.92
C GLN A 44 15.37 3.87 -4.59
N THR A 45 14.63 4.93 -4.88
CA THR A 45 13.17 4.93 -4.91
C THR A 45 12.72 5.01 -6.36
N VAL A 46 11.86 4.08 -6.77
CA VAL A 46 11.28 4.04 -8.12
C VAL A 46 9.82 4.42 -8.02
N ALA A 47 9.47 5.54 -8.63
CA ALA A 47 8.09 6.00 -8.70
C ALA A 47 7.20 4.96 -9.41
N PRO A 48 5.92 4.84 -9.07
CA PRO A 48 4.96 4.04 -9.82
C PRO A 48 4.90 4.49 -11.28
N ILE A 49 4.62 3.52 -12.16
CA ILE A 49 4.55 3.76 -13.60
C ILE A 49 3.33 4.63 -13.91
N ALA A 50 3.54 5.74 -14.64
CA ALA A 50 2.51 6.72 -14.97
C ALA A 50 1.51 6.26 -16.05
N THR A 51 1.83 5.21 -16.81
CA THR A 51 0.95 4.67 -17.87
C THR A 51 0.08 3.55 -17.33
N ALA A 52 -1.23 3.62 -17.54
CA ALA A 52 -2.16 2.57 -17.13
C ALA A 52 -1.91 1.25 -17.88
N ASN A 53 -2.04 0.13 -17.18
CA ASN A 53 -1.81 -1.22 -17.74
C ASN A 53 -3.12 -2.03 -17.73
N ARG A 54 -3.72 -2.19 -18.91
CA ARG A 54 -4.99 -2.91 -19.06
C ARG A 54 -4.92 -4.39 -18.69
N VAL A 55 -3.80 -5.04 -18.96
CA VAL A 55 -3.61 -6.48 -18.63
C VAL A 55 -3.54 -6.65 -17.11
N LEU A 56 -2.83 -5.74 -16.43
CA LEU A 56 -2.78 -5.73 -14.97
C LEU A 56 -4.15 -5.39 -14.36
N GLU A 57 -4.84 -4.40 -14.91
CA GLU A 57 -6.18 -4.02 -14.45
C GLU A 57 -7.16 -5.18 -14.51
N GLU A 58 -7.15 -5.95 -15.61
CA GLU A 58 -7.96 -7.16 -15.74
C GLU A 58 -7.56 -8.24 -14.73
N ALA A 59 -6.27 -8.49 -14.57
CA ALA A 59 -5.78 -9.47 -13.59
C ALA A 59 -6.14 -9.08 -12.14
N LEU A 60 -6.08 -7.80 -11.81
CA LEU A 60 -6.52 -7.29 -10.51
C LEU A 60 -8.03 -7.48 -10.31
N ARG A 61 -8.87 -7.15 -11.32
CA ARG A 61 -10.33 -7.38 -11.22
C ARG A 61 -10.67 -8.84 -10.98
N GLN A 62 -10.01 -9.76 -11.69
CA GLN A 62 -10.22 -11.19 -11.52
C GLN A 62 -9.86 -11.67 -10.11
N LYS A 63 -8.83 -11.08 -9.49
CA LYS A 63 -8.40 -11.45 -8.15
C LYS A 63 -9.19 -10.79 -7.03
N LEU A 64 -9.60 -9.55 -7.23
CA LEU A 64 -10.40 -8.82 -6.26
C LEU A 64 -11.84 -9.34 -6.20
N PHE A 65 -12.40 -9.73 -7.34
CA PHE A 65 -13.80 -10.12 -7.49
C PHE A 65 -13.91 -11.52 -8.07
N PRO A 66 -13.52 -12.56 -7.30
CA PRO A 66 -13.81 -13.92 -7.68
C PRO A 66 -15.33 -14.10 -7.68
N VAL A 67 -15.86 -14.70 -8.73
CA VAL A 67 -17.30 -14.94 -8.88
C VAL A 67 -17.56 -16.41 -9.17
N SER A 68 -18.68 -16.93 -8.66
CA SER A 68 -19.25 -18.20 -9.06
C SER A 68 -20.48 -17.95 -9.90
N VAL A 69 -20.57 -18.55 -11.06
CA VAL A 69 -21.72 -18.43 -11.96
C VAL A 69 -22.77 -19.50 -11.65
N LEU A 70 -22.39 -20.49 -10.83
CA LEU A 70 -23.31 -21.51 -10.36
C LEU A 70 -24.07 -21.03 -9.11
N ASP A 71 -25.33 -21.45 -9.00
CA ASP A 71 -26.12 -21.26 -7.79
C ASP A 71 -25.65 -22.20 -6.66
N ASP A 72 -26.28 -22.10 -5.51
CA ASP A 72 -25.94 -22.92 -4.32
C ASP A 72 -26.16 -24.42 -4.54
N GLN A 73 -26.89 -24.81 -5.58
CA GLN A 73 -27.16 -26.20 -5.97
C GLN A 73 -26.24 -26.67 -7.10
N GLY A 74 -25.36 -25.80 -7.60
CA GLY A 74 -24.45 -26.10 -8.68
C GLY A 74 -25.05 -25.96 -10.08
N HIS A 75 -26.22 -25.35 -10.22
CA HIS A 75 -26.85 -25.10 -11.52
C HIS A 75 -26.38 -23.77 -12.10
N GLY A 76 -26.24 -23.74 -13.40
CA GLY A 76 -25.84 -22.54 -14.16
C GLY A 76 -25.42 -22.90 -15.57
N PRO A 77 -24.99 -21.92 -16.36
CA PRO A 77 -24.46 -22.18 -17.70
C PRO A 77 -23.24 -23.08 -17.65
N ASP A 78 -23.03 -23.88 -18.69
CA ASP A 78 -21.86 -24.74 -18.79
C ASP A 78 -20.54 -23.93 -18.82
N PRO A 79 -19.53 -24.35 -18.06
CA PRO A 79 -18.24 -23.67 -18.01
C PRO A 79 -17.61 -23.48 -19.40
N GLY A 80 -17.19 -22.25 -19.72
CA GLY A 80 -16.54 -21.92 -20.98
C GLY A 80 -17.47 -21.60 -22.14
N THR A 81 -18.80 -21.67 -21.96
CA THR A 81 -19.79 -21.20 -22.95
C THR A 81 -19.81 -19.67 -23.04
N ALA A 82 -20.49 -19.12 -24.05
CA ALA A 82 -20.70 -17.68 -24.17
C ALA A 82 -21.54 -17.16 -23.00
N GLU A 83 -22.58 -17.89 -22.60
CA GLU A 83 -23.47 -17.59 -21.48
C GLU A 83 -22.70 -17.54 -20.16
N TRP A 84 -21.83 -18.55 -19.89
CA TRP A 84 -20.96 -18.56 -18.73
C TRP A 84 -20.11 -17.28 -18.66
N ARG A 85 -19.38 -16.94 -19.75
CA ARG A 85 -18.53 -15.76 -19.80
C ARG A 85 -19.32 -14.46 -19.60
N GLN A 86 -20.51 -14.38 -20.13
CA GLN A 86 -21.40 -13.22 -19.97
C GLN A 86 -21.84 -13.09 -18.51
N ALA A 87 -22.30 -14.18 -17.88
CA ALA A 87 -22.72 -14.21 -16.49
C ALA A 87 -21.56 -13.86 -15.55
N GLU A 88 -20.39 -14.47 -15.75
CA GLU A 88 -19.17 -14.18 -14.99
C GLU A 88 -18.76 -12.68 -15.11
N THR A 89 -18.80 -12.13 -16.33
CA THR A 89 -18.48 -10.73 -16.57
C THR A 89 -19.48 -9.80 -15.87
N HIS A 90 -20.74 -10.11 -15.93
CA HIS A 90 -21.80 -9.33 -15.29
C HIS A 90 -21.67 -9.34 -13.76
N GLN A 91 -21.51 -10.50 -13.16
CA GLN A 91 -21.35 -10.63 -11.71
C GLN A 91 -20.07 -9.91 -11.22
N ARG A 92 -18.95 -10.07 -11.91
CA ARG A 92 -17.69 -9.40 -11.56
C ARG A 92 -17.82 -7.88 -11.67
N ARG A 93 -18.50 -7.39 -12.68
CA ARG A 93 -18.79 -5.95 -12.84
C ARG A 93 -19.62 -5.42 -11.67
N ASN A 94 -20.67 -6.13 -11.28
CA ASN A 94 -21.53 -5.73 -10.17
C ASN A 94 -20.78 -5.73 -8.85
N ALA A 95 -19.99 -6.77 -8.57
CA ALA A 95 -19.13 -6.84 -7.39
C ALA A 95 -18.11 -5.70 -7.35
N CYS A 96 -17.48 -5.39 -8.49
CA CYS A 96 -16.55 -4.28 -8.61
C CYS A 96 -17.22 -2.92 -8.32
N ARG A 97 -18.40 -2.68 -8.87
CA ARG A 97 -19.15 -1.44 -8.62
C ARG A 97 -19.58 -1.31 -7.15
N ALA A 98 -19.98 -2.41 -6.52
CA ALA A 98 -20.36 -2.44 -5.12
C ALA A 98 -19.17 -2.17 -4.18
N ALA A 99 -17.96 -2.48 -4.60
CA ALA A 99 -16.73 -2.19 -3.84
C ALA A 99 -16.37 -0.70 -3.77
N GLY A 100 -17.03 0.14 -4.55
CA GLY A 100 -16.77 1.58 -4.64
C GLY A 100 -15.55 1.92 -5.50
N PRO A 101 -15.09 3.18 -5.46
CA PRO A 101 -13.99 3.63 -6.30
C PRO A 101 -12.68 2.99 -5.86
N LEU A 102 -12.02 2.31 -6.79
CA LEU A 102 -10.71 1.69 -6.60
C LEU A 102 -9.69 2.30 -7.56
N ARG A 103 -8.46 2.41 -7.08
CA ARG A 103 -7.29 2.83 -7.86
C ARG A 103 -6.18 1.82 -7.67
N TYR A 104 -5.23 1.78 -8.60
CA TYR A 104 -4.03 0.96 -8.45
C TYR A 104 -2.78 1.75 -8.81
N ALA A 105 -1.68 1.42 -8.15
CA ALA A 105 -0.32 1.82 -8.51
C ALA A 105 0.49 0.58 -8.80
N TYR A 106 1.51 0.67 -9.65
CA TYR A 106 2.35 -0.48 -9.96
C TYR A 106 3.76 -0.10 -10.42
N ASN A 107 4.69 -1.04 -10.23
CA ASN A 107 6.05 -0.99 -10.75
C ASN A 107 6.38 -2.30 -11.49
N ARG A 108 7.49 -2.28 -12.24
CA ARG A 108 8.11 -3.46 -12.84
C ARG A 108 9.50 -3.64 -12.26
N ILE A 109 9.85 -4.86 -11.89
CA ILE A 109 11.17 -5.20 -11.38
C ILE A 109 11.41 -6.70 -11.47
N ASP A 110 12.62 -7.11 -11.82
CA ASP A 110 13.03 -8.52 -11.81
C ASP A 110 13.24 -9.00 -10.35
N LEU A 111 12.23 -9.70 -9.83
CA LEU A 111 12.27 -10.34 -8.52
C LEU A 111 12.90 -11.74 -8.59
N SER A 112 12.64 -12.46 -9.67
CA SER A 112 13.02 -13.87 -9.84
C SER A 112 14.46 -14.08 -10.29
N GLY A 113 15.11 -13.06 -10.87
CA GLY A 113 16.44 -13.13 -11.41
C GLY A 113 16.53 -13.78 -12.80
N ASP A 114 15.39 -13.91 -13.50
CA ASP A 114 15.33 -14.48 -14.85
C ASP A 114 15.40 -13.43 -15.97
N ARG A 115 15.62 -12.16 -15.62
CA ARG A 115 15.68 -10.97 -16.49
C ARG A 115 14.34 -10.60 -17.11
N GLN A 116 13.24 -11.11 -16.56
CA GLN A 116 11.90 -10.68 -16.89
C GLN A 116 11.29 -10.00 -15.67
N ASP A 117 10.77 -8.79 -15.86
CA ASP A 117 10.18 -8.05 -14.76
C ASP A 117 8.86 -8.68 -14.32
N GLU A 118 8.72 -8.88 -13.04
CA GLU A 118 7.44 -9.06 -12.38
C GLU A 118 6.74 -7.70 -12.23
N LEU A 119 5.40 -7.73 -12.18
CA LEU A 119 4.57 -6.58 -11.84
C LEU A 119 4.26 -6.62 -10.36
N VAL A 120 4.62 -5.56 -9.67
CA VAL A 120 4.27 -5.33 -8.26
C VAL A 120 3.23 -4.23 -8.22
N ALA A 121 2.07 -4.50 -7.64
CA ALA A 121 0.95 -3.57 -7.62
C ALA A 121 0.32 -3.46 -6.23
N THR A 122 -0.26 -2.30 -5.93
CA THR A 122 -1.18 -2.10 -4.80
C THR A 122 -2.52 -1.61 -5.30
N VAL A 123 -3.59 -1.99 -4.64
CA VAL A 123 -4.94 -1.48 -4.91
C VAL A 123 -5.42 -0.68 -3.72
N ILE A 124 -5.86 0.53 -4.00
CA ILE A 124 -6.20 1.56 -3.03
C ILE A 124 -7.69 1.87 -3.15
N GLY A 125 -8.40 1.79 -2.04
CA GLY A 125 -9.81 2.14 -1.95
C GLY A 125 -10.51 1.46 -0.77
N PRO A 126 -11.78 1.77 -0.52
CA PRO A 126 -12.49 1.34 0.69
C PRO A 126 -12.61 -0.17 0.82
N TYR A 127 -12.64 -0.91 -0.29
CA TYR A 127 -12.74 -2.37 -0.29
C TYR A 127 -11.41 -3.08 0.01
N THR A 128 -10.28 -2.44 -0.26
CA THR A 128 -8.95 -3.09 -0.20
C THR A 128 -8.04 -2.53 0.86
N CYS A 129 -8.40 -1.39 1.46
CA CYS A 129 -7.61 -0.71 2.48
C CYS A 129 -8.33 -0.67 3.82
N GLY A 130 -7.56 -0.77 4.88
CA GLY A 130 -8.00 -0.59 6.26
C GLY A 130 -6.93 0.13 7.08
N THR A 131 -7.11 0.19 8.40
CA THR A 131 -6.16 0.85 9.32
C THR A 131 -4.77 0.25 9.29
N GLY A 132 -4.64 -1.03 8.92
CA GLY A 132 -3.35 -1.73 8.79
C GLY A 132 -2.64 -1.50 7.47
N GLY A 133 -3.33 -1.06 6.43
CA GLY A 133 -2.81 -0.90 5.06
C GLY A 133 -3.76 -1.44 4.00
N CYS A 134 -3.27 -1.55 2.78
CA CYS A 134 -4.00 -2.00 1.60
C CYS A 134 -3.59 -3.41 1.15
N ASN A 135 -4.16 -3.89 0.05
CA ASN A 135 -3.70 -5.13 -0.59
C ASN A 135 -2.62 -4.82 -1.63
N ALA A 136 -1.59 -5.66 -1.65
CA ALA A 136 -0.56 -5.65 -2.68
C ALA A 136 -0.48 -7.00 -3.39
N TYR A 137 0.02 -6.99 -4.62
CA TYR A 137 0.02 -8.14 -5.51
C TYR A 137 1.34 -8.23 -6.26
N VAL A 138 1.81 -9.44 -6.46
CA VAL A 138 2.94 -9.74 -7.34
C VAL A 138 2.43 -10.63 -8.47
N PHE A 139 2.63 -10.18 -9.70
CA PHE A 139 2.29 -10.96 -10.90
C PHE A 139 3.53 -11.22 -11.74
N LYS A 140 3.54 -12.36 -12.38
CA LYS A 140 4.50 -12.73 -13.41
C LYS A 140 3.78 -12.90 -14.75
N SER A 141 4.46 -12.61 -15.85
CA SER A 141 3.95 -12.90 -17.19
C SER A 141 3.62 -14.39 -17.31
N GLY A 142 2.44 -14.70 -17.83
CA GLY A 142 2.04 -16.07 -18.08
C GLY A 142 2.80 -16.68 -19.26
N PRO A 143 2.85 -18.01 -19.35
CA PRO A 143 3.47 -18.67 -20.50
C PRO A 143 2.71 -18.31 -21.78
N LYS A 144 3.45 -18.08 -22.88
CA LYS A 144 2.91 -17.80 -24.21
C LYS A 144 1.97 -16.59 -24.25
N GLU A 145 2.33 -15.48 -23.57
CA GLU A 145 1.55 -14.22 -23.55
C GLU A 145 0.09 -14.35 -23.04
N LYS A 146 -0.20 -15.42 -22.31
CA LYS A 146 -1.53 -15.69 -21.76
C LYS A 146 -1.84 -14.86 -20.51
N GLY A 147 -1.59 -13.54 -20.56
CA GLY A 147 -1.91 -12.63 -19.47
C GLY A 147 -0.93 -12.73 -18.27
N LEU A 148 -1.39 -12.33 -17.11
CA LEU A 148 -0.61 -12.32 -15.88
C LEU A 148 -1.02 -13.46 -14.95
N ARG A 149 -0.04 -14.13 -14.36
CA ARG A 149 -0.24 -15.12 -13.31
C ARG A 149 0.08 -14.52 -11.96
N LEU A 150 -0.85 -14.61 -11.03
CA LEU A 150 -0.59 -14.20 -9.65
C LEU A 150 0.48 -15.09 -9.02
N VAL A 151 1.50 -14.46 -8.45
CA VAL A 151 2.53 -15.07 -7.63
C VAL A 151 2.19 -14.96 -6.16
N SER A 152 1.80 -13.75 -5.72
CA SER A 152 1.44 -13.49 -4.31
C SER A 152 0.42 -12.39 -4.20
N GLN A 153 -0.43 -12.51 -3.19
CA GLN A 153 -1.27 -11.44 -2.66
C GLN A 153 -0.90 -11.23 -1.20
N MET A 154 -0.71 -9.97 -0.84
CA MET A 154 -0.35 -9.55 0.51
C MET A 154 -1.42 -8.57 1.02
N SER A 155 -1.84 -8.75 2.26
CA SER A 155 -2.69 -7.81 3.00
C SER A 155 -1.83 -6.88 3.84
N LEU A 156 -2.44 -5.85 4.42
CA LEU A 156 -1.82 -4.92 5.38
C LEU A 156 -0.55 -4.24 4.83
N PHE A 157 -0.46 -4.12 3.52
CA PHE A 157 0.65 -3.46 2.86
C PHE A 157 0.58 -1.94 3.07
N ARG A 158 1.73 -1.35 3.42
CA ARG A 158 1.95 0.10 3.44
C ARG A 158 3.16 0.47 2.59
N PRO A 159 3.03 1.50 1.74
CA PRO A 159 4.18 2.00 0.99
C PRO A 159 5.30 2.50 1.91
N PRO A 160 6.56 2.47 1.44
CA PRO A 160 7.01 1.78 0.24
C PRO A 160 7.14 0.26 0.44
N LEU A 161 7.01 -0.51 -0.64
CA LEU A 161 7.49 -1.88 -0.67
C LEU A 161 8.98 -1.87 -1.02
N VAL A 162 9.83 -2.44 -0.17
CA VAL A 162 11.26 -2.50 -0.47
C VAL A 162 11.62 -3.88 -1.01
N VAL A 163 12.18 -3.91 -2.21
CA VAL A 163 12.74 -5.12 -2.83
C VAL A 163 14.19 -5.25 -2.38
N SER A 164 14.44 -6.21 -1.50
CA SER A 164 15.74 -6.45 -0.88
C SER A 164 16.77 -6.99 -1.88
N ASP A 165 18.05 -6.78 -1.59
CA ASP A 165 19.15 -7.46 -2.29
C ASP A 165 19.32 -8.91 -1.84
N GLN A 166 18.76 -9.28 -0.68
CA GLN A 166 18.73 -10.67 -0.20
C GLN A 166 17.71 -11.50 -0.99
N ARG A 167 17.98 -12.80 -1.08
CA ARG A 167 17.18 -13.74 -1.86
C ARG A 167 16.88 -15.01 -1.07
N HIS A 168 15.66 -15.50 -1.22
CA HIS A 168 15.23 -16.83 -0.81
C HIS A 168 14.65 -17.57 -2.01
N ASN A 169 15.01 -18.84 -2.18
CA ASN A 169 14.57 -19.64 -3.32
C ASN A 169 14.74 -18.91 -4.67
N ARG A 170 15.87 -18.22 -4.85
CA ARG A 170 16.29 -17.43 -6.03
C ARG A 170 15.56 -16.09 -6.20
N TRP A 171 14.44 -15.86 -5.53
CA TRP A 171 13.68 -14.62 -5.58
C TRP A 171 14.19 -13.62 -4.54
N ARG A 172 14.13 -12.33 -4.86
CA ARG A 172 14.46 -11.25 -3.95
C ARG A 172 13.42 -11.18 -2.84
N ASP A 173 13.85 -11.02 -1.61
CA ASP A 173 12.93 -10.82 -0.49
C ASP A 173 12.21 -9.48 -0.62
N LEU A 174 11.00 -9.42 -0.12
CA LEU A 174 10.27 -8.18 0.04
C LEU A 174 10.34 -7.72 1.50
N ILE A 175 10.39 -6.39 1.69
CA ILE A 175 10.33 -5.79 3.02
C ILE A 175 9.12 -4.87 3.04
N SER A 176 8.26 -5.06 4.02
CA SER A 176 7.07 -4.24 4.23
C SER A 176 7.07 -3.62 5.61
N ARG A 177 6.55 -2.40 5.71
CA ARG A 177 6.30 -1.76 7.00
C ARG A 177 5.06 -2.36 7.64
N VAL A 178 5.18 -2.78 8.89
CA VAL A 178 4.08 -3.24 9.73
C VAL A 178 3.76 -2.15 10.75
N ARG A 179 2.49 -1.80 10.84
CA ARG A 179 1.98 -0.90 11.86
C ARG A 179 1.50 -1.70 13.08
N ILE A 180 1.94 -1.33 14.27
CA ILE A 180 1.44 -1.87 15.54
C ILE A 180 0.29 -0.98 16.03
N ASP A 181 0.54 0.33 16.12
CA ASP A 181 -0.44 1.32 16.56
C ASP A 181 -0.22 2.67 15.85
N ALA A 182 -0.81 3.74 16.36
CA ALA A 182 -0.72 5.08 15.75
C ALA A 182 0.71 5.64 15.71
N GLY A 183 1.59 5.24 16.63
CA GLY A 183 2.95 5.76 16.78
C GLY A 183 4.05 4.74 16.52
N HIS A 184 3.73 3.45 16.43
CA HIS A 184 4.75 2.41 16.41
C HIS A 184 4.59 1.45 15.24
N GLY A 185 5.71 0.89 14.81
CA GLY A 185 5.76 -0.10 13.74
C GLY A 185 7.16 -0.70 13.62
N TYR A 186 7.31 -1.64 12.72
CA TYR A 186 8.59 -2.25 12.38
C TYR A 186 8.60 -2.62 10.89
N TYR A 187 9.77 -3.00 10.40
CA TYR A 187 9.88 -3.58 9.06
C TYR A 187 9.96 -5.11 9.16
N ALA A 188 9.14 -5.78 8.37
CA ALA A 188 9.13 -7.22 8.25
C ALA A 188 9.72 -7.66 6.92
N ARG A 189 10.55 -8.70 6.96
CA ARG A 189 11.03 -9.44 5.81
C ARG A 189 9.99 -10.48 5.41
N LEU A 190 9.69 -10.54 4.13
CA LEU A 190 8.82 -11.51 3.50
C LEU A 190 9.68 -12.37 2.57
N PRO A 191 10.21 -13.50 3.04
CA PRO A 191 11.03 -14.38 2.23
C PRO A 191 10.15 -15.14 1.23
N PHE A 192 10.65 -15.36 0.00
CA PHE A 192 9.96 -16.19 -0.98
C PHE A 192 10.13 -17.68 -0.63
N ASN A 193 9.04 -18.42 -0.50
CA ASN A 193 9.06 -19.83 -0.07
C ASN A 193 9.16 -20.84 -1.22
N GLY A 194 9.40 -20.39 -2.46
CA GLY A 194 9.41 -21.23 -3.67
C GLY A 194 8.09 -21.22 -4.43
N ARG A 195 7.00 -20.73 -3.81
CA ARG A 195 5.66 -20.61 -4.42
C ARG A 195 5.11 -19.20 -4.37
N GLY A 196 5.41 -18.46 -3.31
CA GLY A 196 4.94 -17.10 -3.09
C GLY A 196 5.60 -16.43 -1.88
N TYR A 197 5.25 -15.18 -1.66
CA TYR A 197 5.60 -14.42 -0.46
C TYR A 197 4.55 -14.61 0.63
N PRO A 198 4.87 -14.38 1.91
CA PRO A 198 3.89 -14.35 2.99
C PRO A 198 2.71 -13.43 2.66
N SER A 199 1.49 -13.90 2.92
CA SER A 199 0.27 -13.12 2.63
C SER A 199 -0.02 -12.04 3.66
N ASN A 200 0.63 -12.09 4.83
CA ASN A 200 0.48 -11.11 5.89
C ASN A 200 1.86 -10.77 6.48
N PRO A 201 2.31 -9.50 6.40
CA PRO A 201 3.60 -9.10 6.92
C PRO A 201 3.69 -9.10 8.44
N SER A 202 2.56 -9.21 9.15
CA SER A 202 2.51 -9.17 10.62
C SER A 202 2.59 -10.55 11.29
N THR A 203 2.58 -11.63 10.49
CA THR A 203 2.53 -13.00 11.01
C THR A 203 3.53 -13.91 10.31
N PRO A 204 4.03 -14.95 10.96
CA PRO A 204 4.88 -15.95 10.32
C PRO A 204 4.24 -16.48 9.02
N PRO A 205 5.04 -16.78 7.99
CA PRO A 205 6.50 -16.80 7.95
C PRO A 205 7.18 -15.45 7.65
N ALA A 206 6.46 -14.31 7.72
CA ALA A 206 7.11 -13.00 7.73
C ALA A 206 7.82 -12.80 9.08
N GLU A 207 8.97 -12.13 9.05
CA GLU A 207 9.84 -11.96 10.21
C GLU A 207 10.21 -10.48 10.38
N PRO A 208 10.21 -9.94 11.61
CA PRO A 208 10.81 -8.64 11.87
C PRO A 208 12.26 -8.60 11.37
N LEU A 209 12.70 -7.49 10.80
CA LEU A 209 14.09 -7.33 10.41
C LEU A 209 14.98 -7.40 11.66
N SER A 210 15.97 -8.30 11.65
CA SER A 210 17.01 -8.41 12.69
C SER A 210 18.21 -7.51 12.41
N GLN A 211 18.39 -7.09 11.15
CA GLN A 211 19.46 -6.19 10.71
C GLN A 211 19.00 -5.37 9.51
N ALA A 212 19.67 -4.23 9.30
CA ALA A 212 19.41 -3.40 8.12
C ALA A 212 19.82 -4.14 6.84
N VAL A 213 18.91 -4.16 5.86
CA VAL A 213 19.14 -4.74 4.52
C VAL A 213 19.08 -3.64 3.48
N SER A 214 19.83 -3.78 2.39
CA SER A 214 19.78 -2.83 1.27
C SER A 214 18.72 -3.25 0.27
N GLY A 215 18.10 -2.25 -0.40
CA GLY A 215 17.07 -2.54 -1.38
C GLY A 215 16.61 -1.32 -2.19
N VAL A 216 15.62 -1.57 -3.04
CA VAL A 216 14.95 -0.58 -3.89
C VAL A 216 13.52 -0.42 -3.42
N ALA A 217 13.10 0.83 -3.15
CA ALA A 217 11.74 1.15 -2.74
C ALA A 217 10.83 1.33 -3.96
N LEU A 218 9.66 0.72 -3.92
CA LEU A 218 8.62 0.76 -4.96
C LEU A 218 7.30 1.29 -4.39
N LEU A 219 6.37 1.63 -5.27
CA LEU A 219 4.98 2.02 -4.98
C LEU A 219 4.83 3.33 -4.19
N GLY A 220 5.85 4.19 -4.24
CA GLY A 220 5.81 5.49 -3.56
C GLY A 220 5.93 5.42 -2.05
N THR A 221 5.55 6.49 -1.37
CA THR A 221 5.45 6.61 0.09
C THR A 221 4.01 6.94 0.48
N ASP A 222 3.66 6.85 1.76
CA ASP A 222 2.32 7.21 2.26
C ASP A 222 1.96 8.69 1.95
N ASP A 223 2.97 9.56 1.80
CA ASP A 223 2.82 11.01 1.64
C ASP A 223 2.97 11.48 0.18
N ASP A 224 3.25 10.56 -0.77
CA ASP A 224 3.51 10.91 -2.16
C ASP A 224 2.23 11.02 -2.99
N ALA A 225 2.16 12.08 -3.79
CA ALA A 225 1.23 12.17 -4.92
C ALA A 225 1.64 11.22 -6.07
N SER A 226 1.96 9.99 -5.74
CA SER A 226 2.43 8.98 -6.70
C SER A 226 1.38 8.68 -7.76
N PRO A 227 1.77 8.43 -9.01
CA PRO A 227 0.83 8.07 -10.06
C PRO A 227 -0.03 6.86 -9.69
N THR A 228 -1.34 7.05 -9.73
CA THR A 228 -2.32 5.98 -9.55
C THR A 228 -3.30 5.97 -10.70
N HIS A 229 -3.83 4.80 -11.05
CA HIS A 229 -4.77 4.60 -12.15
C HIS A 229 -6.13 4.17 -11.62
N PRO A 230 -7.25 4.67 -12.15
CA PRO A 230 -8.56 4.14 -11.82
C PRO A 230 -8.68 2.67 -12.26
N LEU A 231 -9.28 1.83 -11.40
CA LEU A 231 -9.64 0.47 -11.74
C LEU A 231 -11.08 0.49 -12.28
N HIS A 232 -11.24 0.30 -13.59
CA HIS A 232 -12.52 0.45 -14.25
C HIS A 232 -13.34 -0.85 -14.21
N CYS A 233 -14.51 -0.80 -13.61
CA CYS A 233 -15.40 -1.96 -13.50
C CYS A 233 -16.03 -2.36 -14.84
N ASP A 234 -16.24 -1.39 -15.75
CA ASP A 234 -17.02 -1.57 -16.97
C ASP A 234 -16.17 -1.85 -18.22
N ARG A 235 -14.86 -1.85 -18.09
CA ARG A 235 -14.00 -2.20 -19.23
C ARG A 235 -14.24 -3.65 -19.64
N PRO A 236 -14.43 -3.91 -20.96
CA PRO A 236 -14.55 -5.27 -21.44
C PRO A 236 -13.25 -6.02 -21.15
N ALA A 237 -13.37 -7.31 -20.84
CA ALA A 237 -12.25 -8.21 -20.68
C ALA A 237 -11.39 -8.19 -21.95
N ILE A 238 -10.08 -8.31 -21.78
CA ILE A 238 -9.17 -8.45 -22.93
C ILE A 238 -9.49 -9.79 -23.57
N ALA A 239 -9.85 -9.77 -24.86
CA ALA A 239 -10.10 -10.99 -25.61
C ALA A 239 -8.87 -11.90 -25.50
N ALA A 240 -9.08 -13.15 -25.15
CA ALA A 240 -8.02 -14.16 -25.24
C ALA A 240 -7.58 -14.25 -26.70
N PRO A 241 -6.25 -14.33 -26.98
CA PRO A 241 -5.80 -14.56 -28.35
C PRO A 241 -6.48 -15.82 -28.89
N PRO A 242 -6.85 -15.84 -30.21
CA PRO A 242 -7.47 -16.99 -30.81
C PRO A 242 -6.56 -18.22 -30.56
N ARG A 243 -7.17 -19.31 -30.10
CA ARG A 243 -6.46 -20.59 -29.96
C ARG A 243 -5.98 -20.95 -31.37
N GLY A 244 -4.68 -20.90 -31.60
CA GLY A 244 -4.11 -21.38 -32.84
C GLY A 244 -4.60 -22.79 -33.12
N GLN A 245 -5.19 -22.96 -34.27
CA GLN A 245 -5.56 -24.26 -34.86
C GLN A 245 -4.28 -25.05 -35.15
#